data_c81a4be07a713ef78078b1c780b3f8c3
#
_entry.id   c81a4be07a713ef78078b1c780b3f8c3
#
_cell.length_a   1.000
_cell.length_b   1.000
_cell.length_c   1.000
_cell.angle_alpha   90.00
_cell.angle_beta   90.00
_cell.angle_gamma   90.00
#
_symmetry.space_group_name_H-M   'P 1'
#
loop_
_entity.id
_entity.type
_entity.pdbx_description
1 polymer ?
#
loop_
_entity_poly.entity_id
_entity_poly.type
_entity_poly.pdbx_seq_one_letter_code
_entity_poly.pdbx_strand_id
1 'polypeptide(L)'
;MSERWNGLKVLVTTLGRSHFVYATSALIAAGVNAYLFQGWVVRRPATSWLVRIASKILRRGKSFVYGFSLRVSPELEGRNIGDFFSEAVDTFGKYTFGRINELWYNRACKLGFWLHGRRMARILKKGNYTIAHIRSGFGRGGCIEMAKKKGMKVLVDHSAGAPQFIIEEVDGKKWGDWSFWWDVQKDCEAADILMVDCEFVKSTFLRYGYPEDKIRVVYMGLPLWFNGLRKWDEDLNGLGKSSDKPLRIVYTGVFAAHKGCHEFLQAVEKLLDAGVYFQVDVMGMVSVPAEDQRSFPRAMNKITFRGHLPQTEMTDVMKRSHVFLFPSYSEGCARAAFEAMSMGLCVVCTYETGVPLVDGENGYLIKKRDADSIVDKISYLIDNPSRISTCGMAACATLKKYTWEFYAENVKKIYKELLYNT
;
A
#
# COMPACT_ATOMS: atom_id res chain seq x y z
N MET A 1 -22.32 27.13 2.90
CA MET A 1 -21.17 26.44 2.24
C MET A 1 -21.57 25.23 1.37
N SER A 2 -22.84 24.85 1.29
CA SER A 2 -23.35 23.71 0.51
C SER A 2 -23.54 23.96 -1.00
N GLU A 3 -23.55 25.18 -1.45
CA GLU A 3 -23.93 25.49 -2.84
C GLU A 3 -22.82 25.29 -3.89
N ARG A 4 -21.55 25.21 -3.52
CA ARG A 4 -20.43 25.14 -4.49
C ARG A 4 -20.10 23.75 -5.04
N TRP A 5 -20.72 22.69 -4.51
CA TRP A 5 -20.55 21.32 -5.00
C TRP A 5 -21.63 20.87 -6.00
N ASN A 6 -22.68 21.70 -6.21
CA ASN A 6 -23.80 21.48 -7.14
C ASN A 6 -23.37 21.61 -8.60
N GLY A 7 -22.54 20.74 -9.11
CA GLY A 7 -22.02 20.71 -10.48
C GLY A 7 -20.76 19.92 -10.62
N LEU A 8 -20.05 19.71 -9.51
CA LEU A 8 -18.85 18.88 -9.51
C LEU A 8 -19.22 17.39 -9.61
N LYS A 9 -18.85 16.75 -10.71
CA LYS A 9 -19.03 15.32 -10.91
C LYS A 9 -17.67 14.66 -11.16
N VAL A 10 -17.28 13.74 -10.29
CA VAL A 10 -15.97 13.09 -10.32
C VAL A 10 -16.12 11.63 -10.74
N LEU A 11 -15.29 11.18 -11.70
CA LEU A 11 -15.12 9.76 -11.97
C LEU A 11 -13.78 9.28 -11.41
N VAL A 12 -13.85 8.44 -10.39
CA VAL A 12 -12.68 7.78 -9.78
C VAL A 12 -12.51 6.42 -10.43
N THR A 13 -11.26 6.02 -10.77
CA THR A 13 -11.03 4.72 -11.38
C THR A 13 -9.93 3.90 -10.72
N THR A 14 -10.16 2.60 -10.67
CA THR A 14 -9.21 1.57 -10.23
C THR A 14 -9.51 0.23 -10.91
N LEU A 15 -8.56 -0.70 -10.87
CA LEU A 15 -8.75 -2.09 -11.29
C LEU A 15 -8.35 -3.03 -10.15
N GLY A 16 -9.17 -4.05 -9.88
CA GLY A 16 -8.93 -5.00 -8.82
C GLY A 16 -9.28 -4.47 -7.41
N ARG A 17 -8.69 -5.08 -6.39
CA ARG A 17 -8.87 -4.66 -5.00
C ARG A 17 -8.00 -3.46 -4.71
N SER A 18 -8.59 -2.40 -4.18
CA SER A 18 -7.82 -1.26 -3.75
C SER A 18 -8.56 -0.48 -2.65
N HIS A 19 -7.85 0.42 -2.02
CA HIS A 19 -8.39 1.39 -1.08
C HIS A 19 -9.40 2.36 -1.71
N PHE A 20 -9.51 2.43 -3.03
CA PHE A 20 -10.41 3.36 -3.74
C PHE A 20 -11.89 3.18 -3.42
N VAL A 21 -12.32 1.99 -2.98
CA VAL A 21 -13.69 1.80 -2.48
C VAL A 21 -13.93 2.67 -1.24
N TYR A 22 -13.04 2.58 -0.25
CA TYR A 22 -13.11 3.37 0.98
C TYR A 22 -12.92 4.86 0.69
N ALA A 23 -11.93 5.19 -0.15
CA ALA A 23 -11.66 6.57 -0.59
C ALA A 23 -12.88 7.22 -1.25
N THR A 24 -13.50 6.51 -2.21
CA THR A 24 -14.69 7.05 -2.92
C THR A 24 -15.91 7.11 -2.01
N SER A 25 -16.12 6.12 -1.13
CA SER A 25 -17.19 6.17 -0.13
C SER A 25 -17.04 7.37 0.81
N ALA A 26 -15.83 7.63 1.29
CA ALA A 26 -15.55 8.78 2.14
C ALA A 26 -15.76 10.12 1.40
N LEU A 27 -15.38 10.20 0.13
CA LEU A 27 -15.65 11.39 -0.71
C LEU A 27 -17.15 11.64 -0.87
N ILE A 28 -17.94 10.57 -1.09
CA ILE A 28 -19.40 10.68 -1.19
C ILE A 28 -20.00 11.11 0.16
N ALA A 29 -19.58 10.50 1.26
CA ALA A 29 -20.00 10.90 2.61
C ALA A 29 -19.64 12.36 2.93
N ALA A 30 -18.51 12.85 2.41
CA ALA A 30 -18.09 14.26 2.50
C ALA A 30 -18.79 15.19 1.51
N GLY A 31 -19.84 14.71 0.80
CA GLY A 31 -20.69 15.51 -0.09
C GLY A 31 -20.15 15.67 -1.54
N VAL A 32 -19.14 14.91 -1.95
CA VAL A 32 -18.65 14.93 -3.33
C VAL A 32 -19.54 14.03 -4.21
N ASN A 33 -19.97 14.53 -5.36
CA ASN A 33 -20.70 13.72 -6.34
C ASN A 33 -19.75 12.82 -7.14
N ALA A 34 -19.21 11.79 -6.45
CA ALA A 34 -18.23 10.86 -6.99
C ALA A 34 -18.89 9.56 -7.47
N TYR A 35 -18.31 9.00 -8.52
CA TYR A 35 -18.63 7.69 -9.11
C TYR A 35 -17.36 6.86 -9.15
N LEU A 36 -17.45 5.57 -8.82
CA LEU A 36 -16.33 4.64 -8.89
C LEU A 36 -16.45 3.73 -10.10
N PHE A 37 -15.47 3.78 -11.00
CA PHE A 37 -15.28 2.82 -12.08
C PHE A 37 -14.19 1.83 -11.67
N GLN A 38 -14.56 0.60 -11.39
CA GLN A 38 -13.63 -0.41 -10.89
C GLN A 38 -13.80 -1.74 -11.63
N GLY A 39 -12.98 -2.72 -11.30
CA GLY A 39 -13.05 -4.07 -11.82
C GLY A 39 -14.39 -4.75 -11.54
N TRP A 40 -14.41 -6.06 -11.52
CA TRP A 40 -15.64 -6.83 -11.35
C TRP A 40 -16.35 -6.54 -10.03
N VAL A 41 -17.56 -6.00 -10.12
CA VAL A 41 -18.45 -5.68 -8.98
C VAL A 41 -19.56 -6.70 -8.90
N VAL A 42 -19.75 -7.30 -7.73
CA VAL A 42 -20.82 -8.24 -7.45
C VAL A 42 -21.55 -7.79 -6.18
N ARG A 43 -22.83 -7.44 -6.30
CA ARG A 43 -23.62 -6.92 -5.19
C ARG A 43 -23.77 -7.89 -4.02
N ARG A 44 -23.88 -9.20 -4.30
CA ARG A 44 -24.00 -10.28 -3.31
C ARG A 44 -23.00 -11.39 -3.57
N PRO A 45 -21.72 -11.19 -3.22
CA PRO A 45 -20.65 -12.14 -3.58
C PRO A 45 -20.85 -13.54 -2.99
N ALA A 46 -21.33 -13.62 -1.76
CA ALA A 46 -21.51 -14.89 -1.06
C ALA A 46 -22.54 -15.83 -1.74
N THR A 47 -23.55 -15.26 -2.39
CA THR A 47 -24.62 -15.99 -3.09
C THR A 47 -24.42 -16.11 -4.59
N SER A 48 -23.46 -15.36 -5.16
CA SER A 48 -23.20 -15.38 -6.58
C SER A 48 -22.58 -16.70 -7.03
N TRP A 49 -23.25 -17.43 -7.91
CA TRP A 49 -22.77 -18.69 -8.47
C TRP A 49 -21.49 -18.49 -9.30
N LEU A 50 -21.38 -17.36 -10.03
CA LEU A 50 -20.18 -17.01 -10.80
C LEU A 50 -18.96 -16.82 -9.91
N VAL A 51 -19.11 -16.13 -8.77
CA VAL A 51 -18.02 -15.95 -7.80
C VAL A 51 -17.61 -17.29 -7.19
N ARG A 52 -18.57 -18.17 -6.91
CA ARG A 52 -18.31 -19.52 -6.37
C ARG A 52 -17.56 -20.40 -7.36
N ILE A 53 -17.96 -20.40 -8.65
CA ILE A 53 -17.25 -21.12 -9.71
C ILE A 53 -15.83 -20.57 -9.89
N ALA A 54 -15.67 -19.24 -10.02
CA ALA A 54 -14.37 -18.61 -10.15
C ALA A 54 -13.46 -18.91 -8.94
N SER A 55 -14.02 -18.92 -7.72
CA SER A 55 -13.31 -19.30 -6.50
C SER A 55 -12.77 -20.74 -6.52
N LYS A 56 -13.55 -21.69 -7.10
CA LYS A 56 -13.12 -23.07 -7.25
C LYS A 56 -12.05 -23.22 -8.34
N ILE A 57 -12.25 -22.60 -9.51
CA ILE A 57 -11.28 -22.64 -10.63
C ILE A 57 -9.93 -22.05 -10.20
N LEU A 58 -9.96 -20.90 -9.49
CA LEU A 58 -8.76 -20.22 -9.03
C LEU A 58 -8.17 -20.80 -7.72
N ARG A 59 -8.78 -21.86 -7.19
CA ARG A 59 -8.37 -22.53 -5.92
C ARG A 59 -8.18 -21.56 -4.74
N ARG A 60 -9.04 -20.50 -4.65
CA ARG A 60 -8.90 -19.42 -3.66
C ARG A 60 -9.92 -19.44 -2.52
N GLY A 61 -10.90 -20.31 -2.55
CA GLY A 61 -11.85 -20.56 -1.47
C GLY A 61 -12.56 -19.29 -0.92
N LYS A 62 -12.79 -19.27 0.39
CA LYS A 62 -13.51 -18.19 1.10
C LYS A 62 -12.83 -16.81 0.97
N SER A 63 -11.50 -16.75 0.90
CA SER A 63 -10.77 -15.48 0.79
C SER A 63 -11.05 -14.73 -0.52
N PHE A 64 -11.35 -15.46 -1.60
CA PHE A 64 -11.74 -14.87 -2.89
C PHE A 64 -13.13 -14.23 -2.80
N VAL A 65 -14.09 -14.93 -2.18
CA VAL A 65 -15.44 -14.42 -1.96
C VAL A 65 -15.41 -13.17 -1.06
N TYR A 66 -14.66 -13.23 0.05
CA TYR A 66 -14.47 -12.10 0.95
C TYR A 66 -13.90 -10.88 0.23
N GLY A 67 -12.95 -11.09 -0.69
CA GLY A 67 -12.38 -10.00 -1.47
C GLY A 67 -13.39 -9.24 -2.33
N PHE A 68 -14.47 -9.87 -2.77
CA PHE A 68 -15.55 -9.19 -3.49
C PHE A 68 -16.46 -8.39 -2.56
N SER A 69 -16.65 -8.82 -1.32
CA SER A 69 -17.44 -8.07 -0.34
C SER A 69 -16.81 -6.71 0.00
N LEU A 70 -15.50 -6.59 -0.12
CA LEU A 70 -14.77 -5.34 0.09
C LEU A 70 -14.90 -4.32 -1.06
N ARG A 71 -15.57 -4.68 -2.16
CA ARG A 71 -15.75 -3.81 -3.34
C ARG A 71 -17.08 -3.08 -3.39
N VAL A 72 -17.88 -3.25 -2.38
CA VAL A 72 -19.21 -2.64 -2.28
C VAL A 72 -19.33 -1.92 -0.94
N SER A 73 -20.00 -0.79 -0.95
CA SER A 73 -20.40 -0.06 0.25
C SER A 73 -21.77 0.58 -0.01
N PRO A 74 -22.55 0.91 1.04
CA PRO A 74 -23.85 1.56 0.88
C PRO A 74 -23.74 2.89 0.10
N GLU A 75 -22.70 3.68 0.32
CA GLU A 75 -22.49 4.99 -0.32
C GLU A 75 -22.29 4.85 -1.84
N LEU A 76 -21.76 3.71 -2.29
CA LEU A 76 -21.53 3.43 -3.71
C LEU A 76 -22.75 2.86 -4.43
N GLU A 77 -23.88 2.69 -3.80
CA GLU A 77 -25.09 2.20 -4.46
C GLU A 77 -25.53 3.15 -5.57
N GLY A 78 -25.71 2.62 -6.78
CA GLY A 78 -26.01 3.42 -7.98
C GLY A 78 -24.83 4.22 -8.56
N ARG A 79 -23.67 4.26 -7.87
CA ARG A 79 -22.47 5.03 -8.25
C ARG A 79 -21.27 4.16 -8.60
N ASN A 80 -21.43 2.83 -8.56
CA ASN A 80 -20.37 1.86 -8.79
C ASN A 80 -20.55 1.22 -10.18
N ILE A 81 -19.56 1.43 -11.06
CA ILE A 81 -19.53 0.94 -12.43
C ILE A 81 -18.50 -0.19 -12.52
N GLY A 82 -18.95 -1.39 -12.87
CA GLY A 82 -18.09 -2.58 -12.95
C GLY A 82 -17.45 -2.78 -14.32
N ASP A 83 -16.22 -3.28 -14.32
CA ASP A 83 -15.45 -3.69 -15.51
C ASP A 83 -14.92 -5.12 -15.37
N PHE A 84 -15.82 -6.08 -15.49
CA PHE A 84 -15.49 -7.50 -15.40
C PHE A 84 -14.42 -7.93 -16.40
N PHE A 85 -14.54 -7.50 -17.63
CA PHE A 85 -13.71 -8.02 -18.72
C PHE A 85 -12.25 -7.62 -18.58
N SER A 86 -11.98 -6.35 -18.31
CA SER A 86 -10.60 -5.86 -18.12
C SER A 86 -9.92 -6.51 -16.94
N GLU A 87 -10.64 -6.71 -15.84
CA GLU A 87 -10.08 -7.40 -14.65
C GLU A 87 -9.89 -8.89 -14.91
N ALA A 88 -10.78 -9.53 -15.66
CA ALA A 88 -10.62 -10.94 -16.01
C ALA A 88 -9.34 -11.15 -16.83
N VAL A 89 -9.05 -10.27 -17.81
CA VAL A 89 -7.82 -10.32 -18.61
C VAL A 89 -6.58 -10.10 -17.75
N ASP A 90 -6.58 -9.07 -16.88
CA ASP A 90 -5.47 -8.79 -15.95
C ASP A 90 -5.23 -9.96 -14.99
N THR A 91 -6.31 -10.47 -14.39
CA THR A 91 -6.24 -11.57 -13.42
C THR A 91 -5.79 -12.86 -14.08
N PHE A 92 -6.35 -13.22 -15.22
CA PHE A 92 -5.96 -14.41 -15.98
C PHE A 92 -4.49 -14.33 -16.39
N GLY A 93 -4.05 -13.18 -16.88
CA GLY A 93 -2.65 -12.94 -17.24
C GLY A 93 -1.69 -13.15 -16.06
N LYS A 94 -2.03 -12.62 -14.90
CA LYS A 94 -1.22 -12.79 -13.67
C LYS A 94 -1.11 -14.25 -13.23
N TYR A 95 -2.20 -15.02 -13.33
CA TYR A 95 -2.23 -16.41 -12.84
C TYR A 95 -1.71 -17.44 -13.82
N THR A 96 -1.84 -17.21 -15.12
CA THR A 96 -1.37 -18.14 -16.16
C THR A 96 0.05 -17.81 -16.60
N PHE A 97 0.27 -16.59 -17.07
CA PHE A 97 1.55 -16.16 -17.67
C PHE A 97 2.58 -15.70 -16.64
N GLY A 98 2.16 -15.15 -15.51
CA GLY A 98 3.07 -14.69 -14.46
C GLY A 98 3.90 -15.80 -13.82
N ARG A 99 3.48 -17.06 -13.98
CA ARG A 99 4.23 -18.25 -13.55
C ARG A 99 5.25 -18.74 -14.59
N ILE A 100 5.13 -18.28 -15.84
CA ILE A 100 5.90 -18.80 -16.97
C ILE A 100 7.01 -17.81 -17.35
N ASN A 101 6.70 -16.53 -17.47
CA ASN A 101 7.66 -15.51 -17.92
C ASN A 101 7.18 -14.09 -17.58
N GLU A 102 8.11 -13.26 -17.06
CA GLU A 102 7.87 -11.86 -16.72
C GLU A 102 7.35 -11.03 -17.92
N LEU A 103 7.85 -11.31 -19.12
CA LEU A 103 7.41 -10.61 -20.35
C LEU A 103 5.93 -10.80 -20.63
N TRP A 104 5.43 -12.03 -20.54
CA TRP A 104 4.00 -12.33 -20.76
C TRP A 104 3.12 -11.79 -19.66
N TYR A 105 3.60 -11.83 -18.39
CA TYR A 105 2.95 -11.16 -17.27
C TYR A 105 2.75 -9.66 -17.55
N ASN A 106 3.83 -8.96 -17.94
CA ASN A 106 3.78 -7.53 -18.25
C ASN A 106 2.85 -7.21 -19.43
N ARG A 107 2.84 -8.04 -20.48
CA ARG A 107 1.92 -7.89 -21.62
C ARG A 107 0.47 -8.03 -21.22
N ALA A 108 0.14 -9.00 -20.40
CA ALA A 108 -1.24 -9.22 -19.94
C ALA A 108 -1.72 -8.08 -19.03
N CYS A 109 -0.87 -7.61 -18.10
CA CYS A 109 -1.18 -6.43 -17.28
C CYS A 109 -1.41 -5.19 -18.15
N LYS A 110 -0.52 -4.92 -19.11
CA LYS A 110 -0.67 -3.82 -20.08
C LYS A 110 -1.98 -3.90 -20.87
N LEU A 111 -2.36 -5.09 -21.30
CA LEU A 111 -3.64 -5.30 -22.03
C LEU A 111 -4.84 -5.04 -21.13
N GLY A 112 -4.86 -5.56 -19.90
CA GLY A 112 -5.93 -5.32 -18.93
C GLY A 112 -6.10 -3.83 -18.62
N PHE A 113 -5.00 -3.13 -18.38
CA PHE A 113 -4.99 -1.69 -18.12
C PHE A 113 -5.42 -0.87 -19.33
N TRP A 114 -4.97 -1.24 -20.54
CA TRP A 114 -5.40 -0.60 -21.77
C TRP A 114 -6.92 -0.75 -22.01
N LEU A 115 -7.46 -1.96 -21.82
CA LEU A 115 -8.90 -2.23 -21.96
C LEU A 115 -9.71 -1.39 -20.96
N HIS A 116 -9.26 -1.34 -19.69
CA HIS A 116 -9.91 -0.56 -18.65
C HIS A 116 -9.89 0.95 -18.97
N GLY A 117 -8.72 1.50 -19.33
CA GLY A 117 -8.58 2.89 -19.74
C GLY A 117 -9.43 3.23 -20.97
N ARG A 118 -9.51 2.33 -21.96
CA ARG A 118 -10.37 2.52 -23.15
C ARG A 118 -11.85 2.52 -22.82
N ARG A 119 -12.27 1.70 -21.86
CA ARG A 119 -13.64 1.69 -21.39
C ARG A 119 -13.96 2.95 -20.58
N MET A 120 -13.05 3.38 -19.74
CA MET A 120 -13.14 4.67 -19.03
C MET A 120 -13.26 5.84 -20.01
N ALA A 121 -12.45 5.89 -21.08
CA ALA A 121 -12.54 6.92 -22.10
C ALA A 121 -13.95 7.02 -22.73
N ARG A 122 -14.61 5.86 -22.96
CA ARG A 122 -16.00 5.85 -23.46
C ARG A 122 -17.00 6.38 -22.43
N ILE A 123 -16.80 6.08 -21.13
CA ILE A 123 -17.64 6.59 -20.05
C ILE A 123 -17.48 8.12 -19.94
N LEU A 124 -16.24 8.61 -19.94
CA LEU A 124 -15.93 10.05 -19.92
C LEU A 124 -16.50 10.78 -21.15
N LYS A 125 -16.42 10.17 -22.34
CA LYS A 125 -16.99 10.73 -23.58
C LYS A 125 -18.50 10.97 -23.48
N LYS A 126 -19.23 10.03 -22.87
CA LYS A 126 -20.70 10.05 -22.76
C LYS A 126 -21.21 10.84 -21.54
N GLY A 127 -20.41 10.90 -20.47
CA GLY A 127 -20.83 11.51 -19.22
C GLY A 127 -20.42 12.99 -19.12
N ASN A 128 -21.07 13.72 -18.20
CA ASN A 128 -20.73 15.10 -17.83
C ASN A 128 -19.93 15.07 -16.52
N TYR A 129 -18.66 14.66 -16.61
CA TYR A 129 -17.74 14.70 -15.49
C TYR A 129 -16.91 15.98 -15.54
N THR A 130 -16.53 16.49 -14.37
CA THR A 130 -15.70 17.69 -14.22
C THR A 130 -14.25 17.32 -13.94
N ILE A 131 -14.06 16.24 -13.16
CA ILE A 131 -12.75 15.72 -12.78
C ILE A 131 -12.67 14.21 -13.12
N ALA A 132 -11.57 13.83 -13.75
CA ALA A 132 -11.16 12.46 -13.90
C ALA A 132 -10.07 12.15 -12.86
N HIS A 133 -10.39 11.37 -11.82
CA HIS A 133 -9.46 10.90 -10.79
C HIS A 133 -8.99 9.50 -11.14
N ILE A 134 -7.78 9.39 -11.65
CA ILE A 134 -7.27 8.21 -12.36
C ILE A 134 -6.11 7.62 -11.58
N ARG A 135 -6.20 6.33 -11.26
CA ARG A 135 -5.00 5.61 -10.84
C ARG A 135 -4.02 5.52 -12.00
N SER A 136 -2.75 5.79 -11.74
CA SER A 136 -1.68 5.72 -12.74
C SER A 136 -1.58 4.34 -13.41
N GLY A 137 -1.28 4.35 -14.71
CA GLY A 137 -1.19 3.16 -15.58
C GLY A 137 -2.41 2.93 -16.48
N PHE A 138 -3.54 3.61 -16.27
CA PHE A 138 -4.76 3.43 -17.08
C PHE A 138 -4.84 4.40 -18.27
N GLY A 139 -4.04 5.47 -18.30
CA GLY A 139 -4.04 6.48 -19.37
C GLY A 139 -3.75 5.90 -20.75
N ARG A 140 -2.96 4.85 -20.84
CA ARG A 140 -2.67 4.14 -22.10
C ARG A 140 -3.91 3.80 -22.94
N GLY A 141 -5.09 3.65 -22.32
CA GLY A 141 -6.37 3.42 -23.02
C GLY A 141 -7.01 4.68 -23.60
N GLY A 142 -6.37 5.85 -23.47
CA GLY A 142 -6.86 7.14 -23.99
C GLY A 142 -7.85 7.84 -23.07
N CYS A 143 -7.91 7.47 -21.78
CA CYS A 143 -8.84 8.12 -20.84
C CYS A 143 -8.37 9.51 -20.41
N ILE A 144 -7.06 9.74 -20.27
CA ILE A 144 -6.52 11.05 -19.94
C ILE A 144 -6.72 12.03 -21.10
N GLU A 145 -6.38 11.62 -22.32
CA GLU A 145 -6.58 12.41 -23.53
C GLU A 145 -8.06 12.75 -23.73
N MET A 146 -8.95 11.80 -23.47
CA MET A 146 -10.39 12.03 -23.55
C MET A 146 -10.87 13.02 -22.49
N ALA A 147 -10.39 12.92 -21.26
CA ALA A 147 -10.71 13.85 -20.19
C ALA A 147 -10.28 15.28 -20.59
N LYS A 148 -9.04 15.46 -21.03
CA LYS A 148 -8.50 16.75 -21.47
C LYS A 148 -9.24 17.32 -22.67
N LYS A 149 -9.55 16.49 -23.68
CA LYS A 149 -10.33 16.89 -24.87
C LYS A 149 -11.71 17.43 -24.49
N LYS A 150 -12.29 16.98 -23.39
CA LYS A 150 -13.58 17.46 -22.87
C LYS A 150 -13.46 18.60 -21.86
N GLY A 151 -12.27 19.14 -21.64
CA GLY A 151 -12.02 20.20 -20.66
C GLY A 151 -12.10 19.76 -19.20
N MET A 152 -12.05 18.45 -18.93
CA MET A 152 -12.02 17.92 -17.57
C MET A 152 -10.62 18.11 -16.97
N LYS A 153 -10.55 18.34 -15.66
CA LYS A 153 -9.29 18.29 -14.91
C LYS A 153 -8.92 16.84 -14.60
N VAL A 154 -7.62 16.57 -14.62
CA VAL A 154 -7.07 15.21 -14.41
C VAL A 154 -6.25 15.17 -13.14
N LEU A 155 -6.73 14.42 -12.15
CA LEU A 155 -5.97 14.02 -10.97
C LEU A 155 -5.45 12.60 -11.19
N VAL A 156 -4.13 12.42 -11.18
CA VAL A 156 -3.54 11.09 -11.19
C VAL A 156 -3.14 10.71 -9.77
N ASP A 157 -3.64 9.56 -9.30
CA ASP A 157 -3.30 8.96 -8.01
C ASP A 157 -2.23 7.88 -8.21
N HIS A 158 -1.10 8.02 -7.52
CA HIS A 158 0.05 7.15 -7.67
C HIS A 158 0.60 6.71 -6.31
N SER A 159 0.67 5.40 -6.10
CA SER A 159 1.00 4.76 -4.81
C SER A 159 2.29 3.94 -4.86
N ALA A 160 3.33 4.46 -5.48
CA ALA A 160 4.66 3.86 -5.54
C ALA A 160 5.71 4.96 -5.72
N GLY A 161 7.00 4.64 -5.60
CA GLY A 161 8.07 5.55 -6.02
C GLY A 161 7.93 5.95 -7.49
N ALA A 162 8.55 7.05 -7.89
CA ALA A 162 8.58 7.47 -9.28
C ALA A 162 9.00 6.31 -10.20
N PRO A 163 8.40 6.13 -11.37
CA PRO A 163 8.67 4.98 -12.24
C PRO A 163 10.16 4.74 -12.53
N GLN A 164 10.91 5.80 -12.77
CA GLN A 164 12.37 5.72 -12.97
C GLN A 164 13.09 5.24 -11.71
N PHE A 165 12.71 5.76 -10.54
CA PHE A 165 13.25 5.33 -9.24
C PHE A 165 13.04 3.82 -9.03
N ILE A 166 11.86 3.30 -9.33
CA ILE A 166 11.58 1.87 -9.18
C ILE A 166 12.48 1.03 -10.09
N ILE A 167 12.60 1.39 -11.36
CA ILE A 167 13.39 0.62 -12.33
C ILE A 167 14.89 0.70 -12.01
N GLU A 168 15.42 1.88 -11.71
CA GLU A 168 16.86 2.09 -11.59
C GLU A 168 17.37 1.72 -10.19
N GLU A 169 16.67 2.12 -9.14
CA GLU A 169 17.17 2.00 -7.77
C GLU A 169 16.61 0.81 -6.98
N VAL A 170 15.40 0.37 -7.32
CA VAL A 170 14.80 -0.80 -6.65
C VAL A 170 15.10 -2.07 -7.41
N ASP A 171 14.84 -2.08 -8.73
CA ASP A 171 15.04 -3.26 -9.59
C ASP A 171 16.47 -3.38 -10.13
N GLY A 172 17.29 -2.33 -10.04
CA GLY A 172 18.67 -2.31 -10.57
C GLY A 172 18.74 -2.46 -12.08
N LYS A 173 17.68 -2.08 -12.80
CA LYS A 173 17.55 -2.19 -14.26
C LYS A 173 17.74 -0.83 -14.91
N LYS A 174 18.14 -0.81 -16.19
CA LYS A 174 18.13 0.42 -16.97
C LYS A 174 16.72 0.80 -17.37
N TRP A 175 16.41 2.10 -17.34
CA TRP A 175 15.17 2.64 -17.86
C TRP A 175 15.02 2.32 -19.35
N GLY A 176 13.82 1.92 -19.78
CA GLY A 176 13.55 1.56 -21.17
C GLY A 176 12.05 1.53 -21.51
N ASP A 177 11.74 1.76 -22.80
CA ASP A 177 10.37 1.97 -23.31
C ASP A 177 9.41 0.78 -23.15
N TRP A 178 9.93 -0.42 -22.97
CA TRP A 178 9.12 -1.64 -22.86
C TRP A 178 8.58 -1.91 -21.45
N SER A 179 8.98 -1.13 -20.45
CA SER A 179 8.50 -1.27 -19.09
C SER A 179 7.03 -0.87 -18.96
N PHE A 180 6.29 -1.57 -18.11
CA PHE A 180 4.97 -1.13 -17.64
C PHE A 180 5.04 0.28 -17.00
N TRP A 181 6.15 0.57 -16.34
CA TRP A 181 6.40 1.84 -15.67
C TRP A 181 6.48 3.03 -16.63
N TRP A 182 6.77 2.80 -17.91
CA TRP A 182 6.72 3.86 -18.93
C TRP A 182 5.30 4.42 -19.14
N ASP A 183 4.30 3.54 -19.16
CA ASP A 183 2.90 3.98 -19.28
C ASP A 183 2.47 4.72 -18.00
N VAL A 184 2.93 4.27 -16.83
CA VAL A 184 2.68 4.93 -15.53
C VAL A 184 3.31 6.33 -15.51
N GLN A 185 4.54 6.48 -15.99
CA GLN A 185 5.21 7.77 -16.06
C GLN A 185 4.43 8.77 -16.94
N LYS A 186 4.02 8.34 -18.13
CA LYS A 186 3.22 9.19 -19.02
C LYS A 186 1.94 9.69 -18.36
N ASP A 187 1.28 8.86 -17.60
CA ASP A 187 0.10 9.25 -16.84
C ASP A 187 0.43 10.32 -15.79
N CYS A 188 1.52 10.12 -15.04
CA CYS A 188 1.97 11.08 -14.04
C CYS A 188 2.36 12.43 -14.66
N GLU A 189 3.06 12.43 -15.81
CA GLU A 189 3.44 13.62 -16.56
C GLU A 189 2.22 14.37 -17.12
N ALA A 190 1.22 13.61 -17.56
CA ALA A 190 0.00 14.17 -18.14
C ALA A 190 -1.00 14.69 -17.09
N ALA A 191 -0.79 14.46 -15.80
CA ALA A 191 -1.66 14.95 -14.73
C ALA A 191 -1.68 16.47 -14.64
N ASP A 192 -2.83 17.06 -14.32
CA ASP A 192 -2.90 18.47 -13.88
C ASP A 192 -2.38 18.56 -12.43
N ILE A 193 -2.76 17.58 -11.58
CA ILE A 193 -2.16 17.34 -10.27
C ILE A 193 -1.84 15.85 -10.13
N LEU A 194 -0.64 15.55 -9.63
CA LEU A 194 -0.20 14.22 -9.21
C LEU A 194 -0.39 14.09 -7.70
N MET A 195 -1.29 13.21 -7.28
CA MET A 195 -1.49 12.86 -5.88
C MET A 195 -0.68 11.62 -5.53
N VAL A 196 0.06 11.66 -4.44
CA VAL A 196 0.92 10.57 -3.97
C VAL A 196 0.63 10.25 -2.51
N ASP A 197 0.91 8.99 -2.10
CA ASP A 197 0.49 8.47 -0.80
C ASP A 197 1.35 8.97 0.38
N CYS A 198 2.58 9.44 0.15
CA CYS A 198 3.50 9.85 1.22
C CYS A 198 4.64 10.76 0.74
N GLU A 199 5.34 11.36 1.71
CA GLU A 199 6.48 12.26 1.45
C GLU A 199 7.66 11.54 0.77
N PHE A 200 7.90 10.26 1.08
CA PHE A 200 8.92 9.48 0.38
C PHE A 200 8.61 9.40 -1.12
N VAL A 201 7.38 9.06 -1.49
CA VAL A 201 6.99 9.01 -2.91
C VAL A 201 7.17 10.37 -3.57
N LYS A 202 6.72 11.46 -2.92
CA LYS A 202 6.96 12.83 -3.41
C LYS A 202 8.45 13.08 -3.66
N SER A 203 9.32 12.74 -2.73
CA SER A 203 10.77 12.95 -2.84
C SER A 203 11.38 12.23 -4.05
N THR A 204 10.88 11.03 -4.38
CA THR A 204 11.34 10.31 -5.57
C THR A 204 10.96 11.03 -6.88
N PHE A 205 9.75 11.60 -6.96
CA PHE A 205 9.36 12.40 -8.13
C PHE A 205 10.17 13.68 -8.27
N LEU A 206 10.41 14.41 -7.17
CA LEU A 206 11.24 15.62 -7.17
C LEU A 206 12.66 15.32 -7.64
N ARG A 207 13.24 14.20 -7.22
CA ARG A 207 14.58 13.74 -7.64
C ARG A 207 14.69 13.55 -9.15
N TYR A 208 13.62 13.15 -9.83
CA TYR A 208 13.54 12.99 -11.28
C TYR A 208 12.95 14.21 -12.00
N GLY A 209 12.92 15.38 -11.35
CA GLY A 209 12.62 16.65 -11.99
C GLY A 209 11.13 16.94 -12.20
N TYR A 210 10.23 16.22 -11.55
CA TYR A 210 8.80 16.56 -11.58
C TYR A 210 8.55 17.86 -10.83
N PRO A 211 7.70 18.77 -11.34
CA PRO A 211 7.42 20.06 -10.72
C PRO A 211 6.69 19.88 -9.39
N GLU A 212 7.24 20.49 -8.33
CA GLU A 212 6.73 20.32 -6.96
C GLU A 212 5.31 20.89 -6.81
N ASP A 213 5.01 21.97 -7.51
CA ASP A 213 3.70 22.63 -7.51
C ASP A 213 2.57 21.73 -8.04
N LYS A 214 2.90 20.69 -8.79
CA LYS A 214 1.93 19.68 -9.27
C LYS A 214 1.76 18.48 -8.34
N ILE A 215 2.59 18.30 -7.32
CA ILE A 215 2.55 17.11 -6.46
C ILE A 215 1.81 17.43 -5.16
N ARG A 216 0.86 16.58 -4.79
CA ARG A 216 0.16 16.66 -3.49
C ARG A 216 0.26 15.35 -2.75
N VAL A 217 0.61 15.40 -1.47
CA VAL A 217 0.70 14.23 -0.60
C VAL A 217 -0.61 14.06 0.16
N VAL A 218 -1.22 12.88 0.02
CA VAL A 218 -2.43 12.52 0.77
C VAL A 218 -2.27 11.10 1.30
N TYR A 219 -1.95 10.97 2.57
CA TYR A 219 -1.90 9.67 3.23
C TYR A 219 -3.28 9.01 3.23
N MET A 220 -3.31 7.70 2.99
CA MET A 220 -4.56 6.93 3.01
C MET A 220 -5.17 6.89 4.42
N GLY A 221 -6.47 6.65 4.49
CA GLY A 221 -7.18 6.42 5.74
C GLY A 221 -6.96 5.01 6.29
N LEU A 222 -6.94 4.89 7.61
CA LEU A 222 -6.95 3.59 8.30
C LEU A 222 -8.34 2.97 8.27
N PRO A 223 -8.47 1.66 8.06
CA PRO A 223 -9.71 0.95 8.25
C PRO A 223 -10.14 0.99 9.73
N LEU A 224 -11.43 1.22 9.98
CA LEU A 224 -12.02 1.33 11.34
C LEU A 224 -11.87 0.07 12.22
N TRP A 225 -11.51 -1.08 11.64
CA TRP A 225 -11.37 -2.35 12.36
C TRP A 225 -10.04 -2.54 13.09
N PHE A 226 -9.09 -1.59 12.99
CA PHE A 226 -7.87 -1.54 13.79
C PHE A 226 -8.09 -0.97 15.21
N ASN A 227 -9.23 -1.20 15.82
CA ASN A 227 -9.60 -0.68 17.15
C ASN A 227 -9.02 -1.48 18.32
N GLY A 228 -7.88 -2.09 18.18
CA GLY A 228 -7.28 -2.89 19.24
C GLY A 228 -5.87 -2.44 19.60
N LEU A 229 -5.75 -1.45 20.47
CA LEU A 229 -4.46 -1.02 21.02
C LEU A 229 -3.76 -2.15 21.76
N ARG A 230 -2.44 -2.27 21.54
CA ARG A 230 -1.56 -2.99 22.44
C ARG A 230 -1.62 -2.33 23.83
N LYS A 231 -1.81 -3.15 24.86
CA LYS A 231 -1.65 -2.71 26.25
C LYS A 231 -0.16 -2.84 26.62
N TRP A 232 0.40 -1.77 27.14
CA TRP A 232 1.77 -1.72 27.64
C TRP A 232 1.75 -1.83 29.16
N ASP A 233 1.23 -2.94 29.69
CA ASP A 233 1.09 -3.25 31.11
C ASP A 233 2.16 -4.23 31.60
N GLU A 234 3.08 -4.68 30.71
CA GLU A 234 4.17 -5.58 31.05
C GLU A 234 5.43 -4.81 31.50
N ASP A 235 6.20 -5.41 32.42
CA ASP A 235 7.52 -4.92 32.78
C ASP A 235 8.53 -5.21 31.66
N LEU A 236 9.01 -4.15 31.03
CA LEU A 236 9.99 -4.22 29.93
C LEU A 236 11.44 -4.27 30.40
N ASN A 237 11.72 -4.14 31.70
CA ASN A 237 13.10 -4.21 32.22
C ASN A 237 13.72 -5.59 31.95
N GLY A 238 14.94 -5.61 31.42
CA GLY A 238 15.64 -6.86 31.05
C GLY A 238 15.13 -7.53 29.77
N LEU A 239 14.29 -6.84 28.99
CA LEU A 239 13.81 -7.35 27.70
C LEU A 239 14.99 -7.63 26.75
N GLY A 240 15.02 -8.81 26.16
CA GLY A 240 16.09 -9.25 25.26
C GLY A 240 17.38 -9.71 25.93
N LYS A 241 17.49 -9.62 27.27
CA LYS A 241 18.69 -9.98 28.06
C LYS A 241 18.63 -11.40 28.66
N SER A 242 17.46 -12.04 28.65
CA SER A 242 17.28 -13.42 29.13
C SER A 242 16.24 -14.19 28.32
N SER A 243 16.28 -15.51 28.43
CA SER A 243 15.31 -16.41 27.77
C SER A 243 13.87 -16.18 28.25
N ASP A 244 13.69 -15.74 29.48
CA ASP A 244 12.37 -15.53 30.11
C ASP A 244 11.71 -14.23 29.65
N LYS A 245 12.51 -13.27 29.19
CA LYS A 245 12.05 -11.97 28.67
C LYS A 245 12.57 -11.70 27.25
N PRO A 246 12.22 -12.52 26.24
CA PRO A 246 12.71 -12.30 24.88
C PRO A 246 12.06 -11.07 24.23
N LEU A 247 12.82 -10.32 23.45
CA LEU A 247 12.28 -9.28 22.58
C LEU A 247 11.44 -9.93 21.47
N ARG A 248 10.16 -9.55 21.32
CA ARG A 248 9.27 -10.07 20.29
C ARG A 248 9.20 -9.11 19.11
N ILE A 249 9.71 -9.57 17.97
CA ILE A 249 9.78 -8.82 16.71
C ILE A 249 8.74 -9.41 15.74
N VAL A 250 8.00 -8.56 15.03
CA VAL A 250 7.05 -9.00 14.02
C VAL A 250 7.28 -8.28 12.70
N TYR A 251 7.08 -9.02 11.61
CA TYR A 251 7.01 -8.55 10.23
C TYR A 251 5.69 -8.99 9.61
N THR A 252 5.09 -8.14 8.79
CA THR A 252 3.85 -8.49 8.05
C THR A 252 3.95 -8.06 6.60
N GLY A 253 3.67 -8.98 5.67
CA GLY A 253 3.67 -8.73 4.23
C GLY A 253 4.36 -9.79 3.42
N VAL A 254 4.79 -9.44 2.20
CA VAL A 254 5.61 -10.32 1.37
C VAL A 254 7.06 -10.23 1.86
N PHE A 255 7.59 -11.30 2.40
CA PHE A 255 8.97 -11.37 2.86
C PHE A 255 9.88 -11.74 1.67
N ALA A 256 10.42 -10.74 0.98
CA ALA A 256 11.14 -10.87 -0.30
C ALA A 256 12.27 -9.85 -0.40
N ALA A 257 13.16 -10.01 -1.39
CA ALA A 257 14.36 -9.17 -1.56
C ALA A 257 14.07 -7.67 -1.55
N HIS A 258 13.11 -7.20 -2.35
CA HIS A 258 12.75 -5.76 -2.42
C HIS A 258 12.10 -5.22 -1.13
N LYS A 259 11.75 -6.09 -0.20
CA LYS A 259 11.24 -5.76 1.14
C LYS A 259 12.32 -5.89 2.22
N GLY A 260 13.60 -6.03 1.83
CA GLY A 260 14.72 -6.08 2.74
C GLY A 260 14.86 -7.39 3.51
N CYS A 261 14.42 -8.54 2.94
CA CYS A 261 14.57 -9.82 3.62
C CYS A 261 16.05 -10.20 3.83
N HIS A 262 16.96 -9.79 2.94
CA HIS A 262 18.39 -10.02 3.07
C HIS A 262 18.93 -9.36 4.35
N GLU A 263 18.72 -8.06 4.51
CA GLU A 263 19.18 -7.29 5.69
C GLU A 263 18.50 -7.74 6.97
N PHE A 264 17.22 -8.13 6.86
CA PHE A 264 16.50 -8.70 8.00
C PHE A 264 17.16 -9.99 8.48
N LEU A 265 17.47 -10.92 7.58
CA LEU A 265 18.13 -12.19 7.90
C LEU A 265 19.55 -11.96 8.43
N GLN A 266 20.33 -11.09 7.79
CA GLN A 266 21.66 -10.73 8.24
C GLN A 266 21.65 -10.12 9.65
N ALA A 267 20.69 -9.23 9.94
CA ALA A 267 20.54 -8.65 11.27
C ALA A 267 20.16 -9.72 12.31
N VAL A 268 19.30 -10.66 11.97
CA VAL A 268 18.95 -11.79 12.86
C VAL A 268 20.20 -12.64 13.19
N GLU A 269 21.07 -12.95 12.20
CA GLU A 269 22.35 -13.65 12.47
C GLU A 269 23.23 -12.86 13.45
N LYS A 270 23.41 -11.56 13.21
CA LYS A 270 24.23 -10.71 14.08
C LYS A 270 23.66 -10.59 15.50
N LEU A 271 22.35 -10.51 15.67
CA LEU A 271 21.71 -10.50 16.98
C LEU A 271 21.88 -11.85 17.73
N LEU A 272 21.87 -12.97 16.99
CA LEU A 272 22.21 -14.29 17.56
C LEU A 272 23.67 -14.32 18.04
N ASP A 273 24.61 -13.81 17.25
CA ASP A 273 26.03 -13.73 17.63
C ASP A 273 26.27 -12.82 18.85
N ALA A 274 25.47 -11.76 18.98
CA ALA A 274 25.51 -10.87 20.13
C ALA A 274 24.83 -11.44 21.39
N GLY A 275 24.29 -12.69 21.32
CA GLY A 275 23.63 -13.33 22.47
C GLY A 275 22.29 -12.71 22.88
N VAL A 276 21.64 -11.96 22.00
CA VAL A 276 20.34 -11.36 22.27
C VAL A 276 19.25 -12.44 22.32
N TYR A 277 18.36 -12.37 23.31
CA TYR A 277 17.19 -13.24 23.41
C TYR A 277 15.99 -12.59 22.72
N PHE A 278 15.54 -13.16 21.62
CA PHE A 278 14.41 -12.63 20.85
C PHE A 278 13.60 -13.72 20.17
N GLN A 279 12.40 -13.38 19.77
CA GLN A 279 11.49 -14.16 18.92
C GLN A 279 11.14 -13.34 17.70
N VAL A 280 10.99 -13.97 16.55
CA VAL A 280 10.61 -13.32 15.30
C VAL A 280 9.44 -14.04 14.67
N ASP A 281 8.37 -13.33 14.40
CA ASP A 281 7.21 -13.79 13.64
C ASP A 281 7.14 -13.08 12.30
N VAL A 282 7.10 -13.85 11.20
CA VAL A 282 6.88 -13.35 9.84
C VAL A 282 5.53 -13.84 9.34
N MET A 283 4.61 -12.91 9.10
CA MET A 283 3.26 -13.17 8.62
C MET A 283 3.11 -12.72 7.16
N GLY A 284 2.62 -13.61 6.31
CA GLY A 284 2.39 -13.38 4.89
C GLY A 284 3.14 -14.33 3.98
N MET A 285 3.28 -13.96 2.72
CA MET A 285 3.96 -14.78 1.72
C MET A 285 5.49 -14.70 1.90
N VAL A 286 6.16 -15.84 1.83
CA VAL A 286 7.63 -15.92 1.91
C VAL A 286 8.19 -16.19 0.51
N SER A 287 9.10 -15.32 0.08
CA SER A 287 9.79 -15.38 -1.22
C SER A 287 11.27 -14.98 -1.03
N VAL A 288 11.95 -15.68 -0.13
CA VAL A 288 13.37 -15.48 0.17
C VAL A 288 14.21 -16.09 -0.96
N PRO A 289 15.18 -15.37 -1.54
CA PRO A 289 16.11 -15.93 -2.51
C PRO A 289 16.85 -17.15 -1.97
N ALA A 290 17.10 -18.17 -2.81
CA ALA A 290 17.77 -19.38 -2.38
C ALA A 290 19.20 -19.15 -1.87
N GLU A 291 19.85 -18.11 -2.35
CA GLU A 291 21.17 -17.66 -1.89
C GLU A 291 21.09 -17.20 -0.43
N ASP A 292 20.11 -16.33 -0.11
CA ASP A 292 19.90 -15.82 1.25
C ASP A 292 19.56 -16.95 2.24
N GLN A 293 18.74 -17.92 1.80
CA GLN A 293 18.42 -19.09 2.64
C GLN A 293 19.69 -19.89 2.99
N ARG A 294 20.63 -20.03 2.05
CA ARG A 294 21.91 -20.71 2.28
C ARG A 294 22.88 -19.89 3.12
N SER A 295 22.89 -18.56 2.94
CA SER A 295 23.80 -17.65 3.64
C SER A 295 23.40 -17.43 5.10
N PHE A 296 22.11 -17.51 5.43
CA PHE A 296 21.58 -17.21 6.75
C PHE A 296 20.76 -18.35 7.37
N PRO A 297 21.34 -19.58 7.52
CA PRO A 297 20.58 -20.76 7.96
C PRO A 297 20.08 -20.65 9.39
N ARG A 298 20.84 -20.00 10.30
CA ARG A 298 20.45 -19.82 11.70
C ARG A 298 19.28 -18.82 11.81
N ALA A 299 19.32 -17.76 11.03
CA ALA A 299 18.23 -16.80 10.94
C ALA A 299 16.94 -17.45 10.41
N MET A 300 17.04 -18.26 9.34
CA MET A 300 15.91 -18.98 8.79
C MET A 300 15.27 -19.93 9.83
N ASN A 301 16.08 -20.61 10.64
CA ASN A 301 15.61 -21.50 11.72
C ASN A 301 15.03 -20.74 12.92
N LYS A 302 15.50 -19.51 13.17
CA LYS A 302 15.06 -18.66 14.29
C LYS A 302 13.69 -18.02 14.03
N ILE A 303 13.37 -17.76 12.77
CA ILE A 303 12.13 -17.08 12.36
C ILE A 303 10.96 -18.07 12.32
N THR A 304 9.86 -17.72 12.96
CA THR A 304 8.58 -18.42 12.82
C THR A 304 7.82 -17.86 11.62
N PHE A 305 7.82 -18.59 10.50
CA PHE A 305 7.04 -18.25 9.31
C PHE A 305 5.61 -18.75 9.46
N ARG A 306 4.66 -17.82 9.68
CA ARG A 306 3.25 -18.15 9.95
C ARG A 306 2.38 -18.23 8.70
N GLY A 307 2.91 -17.85 7.52
CA GLY A 307 2.13 -17.79 6.30
C GLY A 307 1.00 -16.74 6.36
N HIS A 308 -0.04 -16.95 5.57
CA HIS A 308 -1.23 -16.10 5.56
C HIS A 308 -2.13 -16.43 6.75
N LEU A 309 -2.29 -15.48 7.66
CA LEU A 309 -3.21 -15.57 8.80
C LEU A 309 -4.52 -14.82 8.53
N PRO A 310 -5.64 -15.28 9.12
CA PRO A 310 -6.83 -14.46 9.28
C PRO A 310 -6.50 -13.19 10.05
N GLN A 311 -7.25 -12.11 9.79
CA GLN A 311 -6.99 -10.81 10.37
C GLN A 311 -6.98 -10.81 11.92
N THR A 312 -7.88 -11.57 12.55
CA THR A 312 -7.94 -11.70 14.01
C THR A 312 -6.66 -12.29 14.58
N GLU A 313 -6.17 -13.40 13.99
CA GLU A 313 -4.93 -14.06 14.41
C GLU A 313 -3.71 -13.16 14.17
N MET A 314 -3.66 -12.45 13.02
CA MET A 314 -2.63 -11.46 12.73
C MET A 314 -2.59 -10.37 13.80
N THR A 315 -3.76 -9.83 14.16
CA THR A 315 -3.90 -8.82 15.22
C THR A 315 -3.41 -9.34 16.56
N ASP A 316 -3.69 -10.59 16.91
CA ASP A 316 -3.24 -11.20 18.17
C ASP A 316 -1.72 -11.39 18.23
N VAL A 317 -1.08 -11.76 17.11
CA VAL A 317 0.39 -11.81 17.03
C VAL A 317 0.98 -10.41 17.20
N MET A 318 0.46 -9.41 16.49
CA MET A 318 0.92 -8.03 16.59
C MET A 318 0.78 -7.48 18.01
N LYS A 319 -0.35 -7.71 18.68
CA LYS A 319 -0.59 -7.26 20.07
C LYS A 319 0.42 -7.83 21.08
N ARG A 320 0.97 -9.01 20.83
CA ARG A 320 1.98 -9.63 21.69
C ARG A 320 3.41 -9.20 21.34
N SER A 321 3.61 -8.55 20.20
CA SER A 321 4.93 -8.13 19.73
C SER A 321 5.34 -6.79 20.35
N HIS A 322 6.65 -6.55 20.44
CA HIS A 322 7.23 -5.31 20.95
C HIS A 322 7.59 -4.36 19.82
N VAL A 323 8.22 -4.90 18.79
CA VAL A 323 8.77 -4.17 17.65
C VAL A 323 8.17 -4.70 16.36
N PHE A 324 7.72 -3.80 15.50
CA PHE A 324 7.44 -4.07 14.10
C PHE A 324 8.66 -3.66 13.28
N LEU A 325 9.34 -4.62 12.66
CA LEU A 325 10.54 -4.38 11.84
C LEU A 325 10.21 -4.51 10.36
N PHE A 326 10.50 -3.44 9.58
CA PHE A 326 10.14 -3.40 8.16
C PHE A 326 11.19 -2.66 7.30
N PRO A 327 12.28 -3.36 6.86
CA PRO A 327 13.41 -2.76 6.14
C PRO A 327 13.18 -2.66 4.62
N SER A 328 12.00 -2.24 4.17
CA SER A 328 11.63 -2.20 2.75
C SER A 328 12.45 -1.19 1.96
N TYR A 329 12.73 -1.49 0.68
CA TYR A 329 13.46 -0.60 -0.22
C TYR A 329 12.59 0.45 -0.89
N SER A 330 11.28 0.21 -0.99
CA SER A 330 10.34 1.16 -1.57
C SER A 330 8.90 0.73 -1.29
N GLU A 331 8.09 1.66 -0.82
CA GLU A 331 6.64 1.53 -0.66
C GLU A 331 5.95 2.81 -1.17
N GLY A 332 4.64 2.74 -1.40
CA GLY A 332 3.83 3.94 -1.48
C GLY A 332 3.64 4.52 -0.07
N CYS A 333 2.83 3.83 0.71
CA CYS A 333 2.72 3.95 2.15
C CYS A 333 2.43 2.54 2.65
N ALA A 334 3.41 1.93 3.35
CA ALA A 334 3.32 0.54 3.76
C ALA A 334 2.17 0.32 4.73
N ARG A 335 1.08 -0.24 4.22
CA ARG A 335 -0.13 -0.48 5.00
C ARG A 335 0.14 -1.28 6.27
N ALA A 336 1.03 -2.28 6.20
CA ALA A 336 1.38 -3.10 7.35
C ALA A 336 2.07 -2.28 8.47
N ALA A 337 2.96 -1.35 8.11
CA ALA A 337 3.59 -0.46 9.07
C ALA A 337 2.59 0.58 9.63
N PHE A 338 1.68 1.07 8.79
CA PHE A 338 0.58 1.94 9.20
C PHE A 338 -0.33 1.24 10.22
N GLU A 339 -0.65 -0.03 9.97
CA GLU A 339 -1.42 -0.89 10.87
C GLU A 339 -0.67 -1.11 12.20
N ALA A 340 0.64 -1.40 12.16
CA ALA A 340 1.47 -1.57 13.33
C ALA A 340 1.53 -0.30 14.20
N MET A 341 1.72 0.86 13.59
CA MET A 341 1.66 2.15 14.29
C MET A 341 0.29 2.36 14.96
N SER A 342 -0.81 2.07 14.26
CA SER A 342 -2.17 2.26 14.80
C SER A 342 -2.47 1.37 16.00
N MET A 343 -1.80 0.22 16.07
CA MET A 343 -1.91 -0.72 17.20
C MET A 343 -0.99 -0.35 18.37
N GLY A 344 -0.13 0.64 18.20
CA GLY A 344 0.79 1.09 19.22
C GLY A 344 2.06 0.25 19.34
N LEU A 345 2.52 -0.42 18.27
CA LEU A 345 3.83 -1.07 18.26
C LEU A 345 4.93 -0.03 18.03
N CYS A 346 6.12 -0.32 18.60
CA CYS A 346 7.33 0.40 18.23
C CYS A 346 7.72 0.00 16.80
N VAL A 347 7.58 0.93 15.86
CA VAL A 347 7.91 0.67 14.44
C VAL A 347 9.38 1.04 14.20
N VAL A 348 10.13 0.07 13.67
CA VAL A 348 11.50 0.24 13.17
C VAL A 348 11.48 -0.04 11.68
N CYS A 349 11.65 0.99 10.86
CA CYS A 349 11.52 0.84 9.41
C CYS A 349 12.42 1.82 8.66
N THR A 350 12.58 1.61 7.37
CA THR A 350 13.26 2.55 6.48
C THR A 350 12.37 3.76 6.18
N TYR A 351 12.97 4.89 5.78
CA TYR A 351 12.23 6.06 5.27
C TYR A 351 11.38 5.70 4.06
N GLU A 352 11.87 4.76 3.26
CA GLU A 352 11.21 4.21 2.07
C GLU A 352 9.91 3.44 2.37
N THR A 353 9.64 3.16 3.64
CA THR A 353 8.36 2.58 4.09
C THR A 353 7.19 3.56 3.91
N GLY A 354 7.48 4.87 3.89
CA GLY A 354 6.52 5.91 3.55
C GLY A 354 5.46 6.21 4.60
N VAL A 355 5.62 5.72 5.83
CA VAL A 355 4.71 6.05 6.95
C VAL A 355 5.08 7.39 7.57
N PRO A 356 4.14 8.09 8.25
CA PRO A 356 4.41 9.39 8.88
C PRO A 356 5.17 9.24 10.19
N LEU A 357 6.40 8.69 10.11
CA LEU A 357 7.29 8.40 11.22
C LEU A 357 8.30 9.53 11.38
N VAL A 358 8.48 9.97 12.62
CA VAL A 358 9.51 10.90 13.06
C VAL A 358 10.49 10.13 13.94
N ASP A 359 11.76 10.05 13.51
CA ASP A 359 12.77 9.22 14.16
C ASP A 359 12.96 9.60 15.63
N GLY A 360 12.90 8.60 16.49
CA GLY A 360 13.02 8.74 17.95
C GLY A 360 11.78 9.29 18.67
N GLU A 361 10.74 9.73 17.94
CA GLU A 361 9.50 10.24 18.55
C GLU A 361 8.40 9.17 18.55
N ASN A 362 7.95 8.74 17.35
CA ASN A 362 6.87 7.80 17.16
C ASN A 362 7.30 6.49 16.46
N GLY A 363 8.59 6.19 16.48
CA GLY A 363 9.24 5.02 15.91
C GLY A 363 10.69 5.33 15.60
N TYR A 364 11.34 4.45 14.84
CA TYR A 364 12.75 4.59 14.49
C TYR A 364 13.00 4.33 13.02
N LEU A 365 13.85 5.18 12.44
CA LEU A 365 14.35 5.01 11.09
C LEU A 365 15.64 4.19 11.08
N ILE A 366 15.72 3.27 10.14
CA ILE A 366 16.91 2.51 9.78
C ILE A 366 17.30 2.83 8.35
N LYS A 367 18.57 2.61 8.01
CA LYS A 367 19.08 2.84 6.68
C LYS A 367 18.68 1.67 5.76
N LYS A 368 18.30 2.01 4.53
CA LYS A 368 18.04 1.03 3.48
C LYS A 368 19.30 0.24 3.15
N ARG A 369 19.18 -1.08 2.97
CA ARG A 369 20.28 -2.00 2.64
C ARG A 369 21.41 -2.00 3.67
N ASP A 370 21.07 -1.84 4.95
CA ASP A 370 22.03 -1.76 6.04
C ASP A 370 21.53 -2.59 7.25
N ALA A 371 22.05 -3.81 7.38
CA ALA A 371 21.72 -4.71 8.47
C ALA A 371 22.28 -4.21 9.83
N ASP A 372 23.41 -3.49 9.81
CA ASP A 372 24.01 -2.94 11.05
C ASP A 372 23.10 -1.87 11.65
N SER A 373 22.47 -1.04 10.80
CA SER A 373 21.47 -0.08 11.25
C SER A 373 20.27 -0.73 11.95
N ILE A 374 19.88 -1.95 11.55
CA ILE A 374 18.85 -2.73 12.24
C ILE A 374 19.36 -3.20 13.61
N VAL A 375 20.56 -3.80 13.64
CA VAL A 375 21.18 -4.31 14.87
C VAL A 375 21.38 -3.20 15.90
N ASP A 376 21.92 -2.05 15.48
CA ASP A 376 22.15 -0.88 16.34
C ASP A 376 20.83 -0.40 16.98
N LYS A 377 19.77 -0.34 16.19
CA LYS A 377 18.46 0.13 16.66
C LYS A 377 17.81 -0.88 17.61
N ILE A 378 17.89 -2.18 17.32
CA ILE A 378 17.38 -3.22 18.22
C ILE A 378 18.15 -3.25 19.52
N SER A 379 19.49 -3.14 19.48
CA SER A 379 20.34 -3.08 20.67
C SER A 379 20.00 -1.83 21.53
N TYR A 380 19.85 -0.68 20.89
CA TYR A 380 19.41 0.54 21.57
C TYR A 380 18.08 0.35 22.31
N LEU A 381 17.10 -0.31 21.69
CA LEU A 381 15.79 -0.58 22.29
C LEU A 381 15.87 -1.57 23.48
N ILE A 382 16.77 -2.54 23.42
CA ILE A 382 17.05 -3.47 24.53
C ILE A 382 17.67 -2.73 25.72
N ASP A 383 18.56 -1.78 25.47
CA ASP A 383 19.19 -0.97 26.51
C ASP A 383 18.26 0.14 27.03
N ASN A 384 17.27 0.54 26.25
CA ASN A 384 16.30 1.59 26.58
C ASN A 384 14.86 1.08 26.43
N PRO A 385 14.41 0.04 27.17
CA PRO A 385 13.17 -0.66 26.91
C PRO A 385 11.90 0.20 27.06
N SER A 386 11.94 1.24 27.90
CA SER A 386 10.82 2.22 28.01
C SER A 386 10.54 2.97 26.71
N ARG A 387 11.54 3.09 25.83
CA ARG A 387 11.38 3.73 24.51
C ARG A 387 10.44 2.94 23.61
N ILE A 388 10.37 1.62 23.78
CA ILE A 388 9.49 0.75 23.00
C ILE A 388 8.02 1.16 23.22
N SER A 389 7.59 1.24 24.48
CA SER A 389 6.21 1.63 24.80
C SER A 389 5.92 3.10 24.48
N THR A 390 6.86 4.00 24.80
CA THR A 390 6.71 5.43 24.53
C THR A 390 6.53 5.71 23.05
N CYS A 391 7.40 5.16 22.19
CA CYS A 391 7.28 5.33 20.73
C CYS A 391 6.03 4.65 20.17
N GLY A 392 5.66 3.47 20.67
CA GLY A 392 4.43 2.79 20.26
C GLY A 392 3.17 3.61 20.57
N MET A 393 3.08 4.19 21.77
CA MET A 393 1.96 5.07 22.13
C MET A 393 1.93 6.34 21.26
N ALA A 394 3.09 6.96 21.02
CA ALA A 394 3.20 8.13 20.16
C ALA A 394 2.84 7.81 18.69
N ALA A 395 3.22 6.63 18.18
CA ALA A 395 2.83 6.15 16.86
C ALA A 395 1.31 6.07 16.73
N CYS A 396 0.64 5.44 17.70
CA CYS A 396 -0.81 5.37 17.72
C CYS A 396 -1.46 6.76 17.79
N ALA A 397 -0.96 7.66 18.62
CA ALA A 397 -1.47 9.02 18.72
C ALA A 397 -1.33 9.78 17.38
N THR A 398 -0.19 9.61 16.69
CA THR A 398 0.05 10.20 15.37
C THR A 398 -1.00 9.75 14.37
N LEU A 399 -1.40 8.47 14.39
CA LEU A 399 -2.31 7.92 13.38
C LEU A 399 -3.79 8.22 13.61
N LYS A 400 -4.18 8.72 14.76
CA LYS A 400 -5.57 9.09 15.04
C LYS A 400 -6.18 10.07 14.02
N LYS A 401 -5.36 10.94 13.44
CA LYS A 401 -5.79 11.91 12.41
C LYS A 401 -5.95 11.31 11.02
N TYR A 402 -5.35 10.14 10.72
CA TYR A 402 -5.37 9.55 9.38
C TYR A 402 -6.61 8.67 9.19
N THR A 403 -7.78 9.29 9.22
CA THR A 403 -9.08 8.64 8.94
C THR A 403 -9.46 8.79 7.46
N TRP A 404 -10.45 8.04 7.01
CA TRP A 404 -10.99 8.20 5.65
C TRP A 404 -11.69 9.55 5.46
N GLU A 405 -12.25 10.12 6.51
CA GLU A 405 -12.81 11.48 6.52
C GLU A 405 -11.72 12.51 6.30
N PHE A 406 -10.58 12.38 7.00
CA PHE A 406 -9.42 13.25 6.80
C PHE A 406 -8.86 13.13 5.38
N TYR A 407 -8.76 11.90 4.84
CA TYR A 407 -8.40 11.67 3.44
C TYR A 407 -9.34 12.42 2.50
N ALA A 408 -10.66 12.23 2.66
CA ALA A 408 -11.66 12.87 1.81
C ALA A 408 -11.57 14.39 1.84
N GLU A 409 -11.38 15.00 3.02
CA GLU A 409 -11.23 16.46 3.14
C GLU A 409 -9.97 16.98 2.44
N ASN A 410 -8.86 16.25 2.48
CA ASN A 410 -7.64 16.63 1.74
C ASN A 410 -7.83 16.48 0.23
N VAL A 411 -8.44 15.41 -0.25
CA VAL A 411 -8.76 15.24 -1.68
C VAL A 411 -9.74 16.31 -2.16
N LYS A 412 -10.71 16.71 -1.34
CA LYS A 412 -11.60 17.85 -1.65
C LYS A 412 -10.85 19.15 -1.84
N LYS A 413 -9.81 19.42 -1.04
CA LYS A 413 -8.96 20.61 -1.23
C LYS A 413 -8.27 20.57 -2.59
N ILE A 414 -7.76 19.40 -3.00
CA ILE A 414 -7.15 19.20 -4.32
C ILE A 414 -8.18 19.43 -5.44
N TYR A 415 -9.40 18.91 -5.30
CA TYR A 415 -10.44 19.15 -6.29
C TYR A 415 -10.81 20.63 -6.41
N LYS A 416 -10.82 21.38 -5.31
CA LYS A 416 -11.02 22.84 -5.34
C LYS A 416 -9.87 23.54 -6.05
N GLU A 417 -8.64 23.17 -5.74
CA GLU A 417 -7.44 23.68 -6.39
C GLU A 417 -7.50 23.49 -7.90
N LEU A 418 -7.81 22.26 -8.36
CA LEU A 418 -7.96 21.95 -9.78
C LEU A 418 -9.01 22.81 -10.52
N LEU A 419 -10.03 23.28 -9.82
CA LEU A 419 -11.14 24.01 -10.42
C LEU A 419 -10.97 25.53 -10.38
N TYR A 420 -10.25 26.05 -9.39
CA TYR A 420 -10.23 27.49 -9.10
C TYR A 420 -8.86 28.14 -9.21
N ASN A 421 -7.78 27.37 -9.25
CA ASN A 421 -6.41 27.86 -9.49
C ASN A 421 -6.04 27.64 -10.97
N THR A 422 -6.77 28.30 -11.87
CA THR A 422 -6.44 28.39 -13.30
C THR A 422 -5.97 29.80 -13.64
#